data_bb75d1e16a805b1ddf98f2aba0b4a80d
#
_entry.id   bb75d1e16a805b1ddf98f2aba0b4a80d
#
_cell.length_a   1.000
_cell.length_b   1.000
_cell.length_c   1.000
_cell.angle_alpha   90.00
_cell.angle_beta   90.00
_cell.angle_gamma   90.00
#
_symmetry.space_group_name_H-M   'P 1'
#
loop_
_entity.id
_entity.type
_entity.pdbx_description
1 polymer ?
#
loop_
_entity_poly.entity_id
_entity_poly.type
_entity_poly.pdbx_seq_one_letter_code
_entity_poly.pdbx_strand_id
1 'polypeptide(L)'
;AKSLARSIGGTFKRVQFTPDLLPADITGFNVYNQQAGHFTYQSGPVITNILLADEINRTIPRTQSSLLESMEERQVTVDGQTHLLPHPFFVMATQNPIELEGTFPLPEAQLDRFLIKLRLGYPKKEGEISMLERFREKDPLISLKAVASPEQITELQGARKKIHISLPVREYITDIVRSTRENKAVRFGASPRGSLSLMRTGQALAALRGRDFILPDDIKHLAVPVLAHRLILTDEEKLRGG
;
A
#
# COMPACT_ATOMS: atom_id res chain seq x y z
N ALA A 1 7.58 4.26 7.10
CA ALA A 1 7.63 2.79 7.07
C ALA A 1 8.35 2.22 8.30
N LYS A 2 9.63 2.54 8.53
CA LYS A 2 10.39 2.03 9.71
C LYS A 2 9.69 2.32 11.04
N SER A 3 9.20 3.55 11.24
CA SER A 3 8.48 3.95 12.46
C SER A 3 7.24 3.09 12.68
N LEU A 4 6.45 2.85 11.62
CA LEU A 4 5.26 2.00 11.70
C LEU A 4 5.62 0.57 12.12
N ALA A 5 6.60 -0.05 11.46
CA ALA A 5 7.04 -1.41 11.80
C ALA A 5 7.50 -1.51 13.26
N ARG A 6 8.27 -0.52 13.73
CA ARG A 6 8.75 -0.48 15.11
C ARG A 6 7.62 -0.27 16.12
N SER A 7 6.64 0.58 15.80
CA SER A 7 5.47 0.80 16.66
C SER A 7 4.59 -0.43 16.83
N ILE A 8 4.54 -1.32 15.84
CA ILE A 8 3.76 -2.57 15.91
C ILE A 8 4.62 -3.79 16.24
N GLY A 9 5.89 -3.62 16.63
CA GLY A 9 6.79 -4.74 16.92
C GLY A 9 7.01 -5.70 15.74
N GLY A 10 6.71 -5.26 14.51
CA GLY A 10 6.81 -6.07 13.31
C GLY A 10 8.16 -5.94 12.60
N THR A 11 8.44 -6.89 11.72
CA THR A 11 9.64 -6.88 10.87
C THR A 11 9.50 -5.84 9.75
N PHE A 12 10.64 -5.24 9.37
CA PHE A 12 10.72 -4.25 8.30
C PHE A 12 11.80 -4.61 7.30
N LYS A 13 11.45 -4.52 6.02
CA LYS A 13 12.43 -4.57 4.92
C LYS A 13 12.19 -3.43 3.93
N ARG A 14 13.26 -2.94 3.29
CA ARG A 14 13.22 -1.98 2.20
C ARG A 14 13.85 -2.59 0.98
N VAL A 15 13.20 -2.43 -0.15
CA VAL A 15 13.75 -2.75 -1.47
C VAL A 15 13.79 -1.46 -2.28
N GLN A 16 14.99 -1.09 -2.73
CA GLN A 16 15.16 -0.04 -3.73
C GLN A 16 14.96 -0.67 -5.09
N PHE A 17 13.97 -0.19 -5.84
CA PHE A 17 13.70 -0.70 -7.17
C PHE A 17 14.63 -0.06 -8.19
N THR A 18 15.32 -0.89 -8.95
CA THR A 18 16.27 -0.51 -10.00
C THR A 18 15.94 -1.26 -11.28
N PRO A 19 16.41 -0.80 -12.47
CA PRO A 19 16.10 -1.47 -13.74
C PRO A 19 16.58 -2.91 -13.83
N ASP A 20 17.63 -3.28 -13.10
CA ASP A 20 18.24 -4.60 -13.07
C ASP A 20 17.65 -5.55 -12.01
N LEU A 21 16.74 -5.05 -11.14
CA LEU A 21 16.13 -5.86 -10.10
C LEU A 21 15.26 -6.97 -10.70
N LEU A 22 15.50 -8.20 -10.28
CA LEU A 22 14.78 -9.39 -10.74
C LEU A 22 13.61 -9.75 -9.78
N PRO A 23 12.57 -10.46 -10.25
CA PRO A 23 11.52 -11.00 -9.40
C PRO A 23 12.04 -11.82 -8.21
N ALA A 24 13.05 -12.64 -8.43
CA ALA A 24 13.67 -13.48 -7.40
C ALA A 24 14.33 -12.66 -6.27
N ASP A 25 14.81 -11.45 -6.55
CA ASP A 25 15.36 -10.56 -5.53
C ASP A 25 14.30 -10.07 -4.56
N ILE A 26 13.02 -10.11 -4.95
CA ILE A 26 11.87 -9.75 -4.11
C ILE A 26 11.28 -10.97 -3.42
N THR A 27 11.02 -12.04 -4.17
CA THR A 27 10.31 -13.22 -3.68
C THR A 27 11.21 -14.22 -2.97
N GLY A 28 12.51 -14.22 -3.28
CA GLY A 28 13.45 -15.25 -2.89
C GLY A 28 13.62 -16.32 -3.96
N PHE A 29 14.54 -17.22 -3.74
CA PHE A 29 14.92 -18.29 -4.66
C PHE A 29 15.48 -19.50 -3.91
N ASN A 30 15.54 -20.65 -4.57
CA ASN A 30 16.15 -21.85 -4.03
C ASN A 30 17.66 -21.90 -4.32
N VAL A 31 18.46 -22.18 -3.29
CA VAL A 31 19.90 -22.37 -3.37
C VAL A 31 20.22 -23.83 -3.10
N TYR A 32 21.04 -24.47 -3.94
CA TYR A 32 21.51 -25.82 -3.68
C TYR A 32 22.54 -25.82 -2.56
N ASN A 33 22.19 -26.48 -1.46
CA ASN A 33 23.11 -26.70 -0.34
C ASN A 33 23.93 -27.97 -0.59
N GLN A 34 25.19 -27.81 -0.95
CA GLN A 34 26.09 -28.94 -1.26
C GLN A 34 26.33 -29.87 -0.06
N GLN A 35 26.34 -29.33 1.16
CA GLN A 35 26.54 -30.12 2.37
C GLN A 35 25.33 -30.97 2.73
N ALA A 36 24.13 -30.41 2.53
CA ALA A 36 22.86 -31.06 2.83
C ALA A 36 22.30 -31.88 1.66
N GLY A 37 22.83 -31.71 0.44
CA GLY A 37 22.42 -32.43 -0.75
C GLY A 37 21.00 -32.07 -1.26
N HIS A 38 20.43 -30.92 -0.84
CA HIS A 38 19.10 -30.49 -1.25
C HIS A 38 19.03 -28.98 -1.47
N PHE A 39 17.97 -28.54 -2.14
CA PHE A 39 17.66 -27.12 -2.31
C PHE A 39 17.07 -26.54 -1.03
N THR A 40 17.53 -25.36 -0.65
CA THR A 40 17.02 -24.61 0.50
C THR A 40 16.48 -23.25 0.01
N TYR A 41 15.25 -22.92 0.39
CA TYR A 41 14.66 -21.64 0.07
C TYR A 41 15.33 -20.51 0.84
N GLN A 42 15.90 -19.55 0.11
CA GLN A 42 16.38 -18.29 0.65
C GLN A 42 15.28 -17.25 0.50
N SER A 43 14.67 -16.84 1.61
CA SER A 43 13.54 -15.93 1.60
C SER A 43 13.93 -14.53 1.11
N GLY A 44 13.14 -14.01 0.16
CA GLY A 44 13.26 -12.64 -0.30
C GLY A 44 12.76 -11.60 0.71
N PRO A 45 12.98 -10.31 0.42
CA PRO A 45 12.55 -9.21 1.29
C PRO A 45 11.03 -9.10 1.44
N VAL A 46 10.23 -9.68 0.57
CA VAL A 46 8.76 -9.69 0.68
C VAL A 46 8.28 -10.46 1.92
N ILE A 47 9.08 -11.40 2.43
CA ILE A 47 8.78 -12.11 3.68
C ILE A 47 9.08 -11.18 4.87
N THR A 48 8.14 -10.29 5.15
CA THR A 48 8.21 -9.28 6.22
C THR A 48 6.81 -8.74 6.53
N ASN A 49 6.62 -8.14 7.72
CA ASN A 49 5.35 -7.48 8.05
C ASN A 49 5.15 -6.16 7.30
N ILE A 50 6.20 -5.34 7.24
CA ILE A 50 6.17 -4.03 6.58
C ILE A 50 7.26 -3.98 5.52
N LEU A 51 6.84 -3.88 4.27
CA LEU A 51 7.75 -3.71 3.13
C LEU A 51 7.67 -2.28 2.60
N LEU A 52 8.82 -1.64 2.41
CA LEU A 52 8.95 -0.40 1.64
C LEU A 52 9.52 -0.74 0.26
N ALA A 53 8.67 -0.66 -0.75
CA ALA A 53 9.05 -0.75 -2.17
C ALA A 53 9.38 0.68 -2.65
N ASP A 54 10.65 1.04 -2.64
CA ASP A 54 11.07 2.40 -2.93
C ASP A 54 11.34 2.58 -4.42
N GLU A 55 10.73 3.61 -5.03
CA GLU A 55 10.80 3.92 -6.47
C GLU A 55 10.35 2.76 -7.37
N ILE A 56 9.19 2.17 -7.08
CA ILE A 56 8.66 0.99 -7.79
C ILE A 56 8.56 1.17 -9.32
N ASN A 57 8.45 2.41 -9.79
CA ASN A 57 8.40 2.74 -11.22
C ASN A 57 9.78 2.68 -11.93
N ARG A 58 10.88 2.43 -11.21
CA ARG A 58 12.22 2.29 -11.82
C ARG A 58 12.54 0.88 -12.29
N THR A 59 11.75 -0.11 -11.94
CA THR A 59 11.98 -1.49 -12.38
C THR A 59 11.02 -1.90 -13.49
N ILE A 60 11.40 -2.97 -14.21
CA ILE A 60 10.61 -3.52 -15.31
C ILE A 60 9.25 -4.08 -14.84
N PRO A 61 8.21 -4.11 -15.69
CA PRO A 61 6.86 -4.57 -15.34
C PRO A 61 6.80 -5.98 -14.76
N ARG A 62 7.69 -6.88 -15.17
CA ARG A 62 7.75 -8.26 -14.66
C ARG A 62 8.05 -8.29 -13.16
N THR A 63 9.01 -7.48 -12.72
CA THR A 63 9.40 -7.38 -11.31
C THR A 63 8.33 -6.65 -10.47
N GLN A 64 7.70 -5.59 -11.05
CA GLN A 64 6.54 -4.96 -10.42
C GLN A 64 5.41 -5.98 -10.18
N SER A 65 5.11 -6.81 -11.20
CA SER A 65 4.03 -7.81 -11.12
C SER A 65 4.24 -8.83 -10.02
N SER A 66 5.49 -9.29 -9.78
CA SER A 66 5.77 -10.27 -8.71
C SER A 66 5.47 -9.72 -7.31
N LEU A 67 5.76 -8.43 -7.06
CA LEU A 67 5.38 -7.78 -5.81
C LEU A 67 3.85 -7.66 -5.69
N LEU A 68 3.19 -7.23 -6.76
CA LEU A 68 1.74 -7.01 -6.76
C LEU A 68 0.95 -8.32 -6.59
N GLU A 69 1.45 -9.43 -7.15
CA GLU A 69 0.90 -10.77 -6.92
C GLU A 69 1.03 -11.16 -5.45
N SER A 70 2.22 -11.00 -4.88
CA SER A 70 2.46 -11.27 -3.45
C SER A 70 1.55 -10.44 -2.54
N MET A 71 1.25 -9.17 -2.91
CA MET A 71 0.32 -8.31 -2.17
C MET A 71 -1.12 -8.83 -2.21
N GLU A 72 -1.56 -9.37 -3.34
CA GLU A 72 -2.93 -9.85 -3.53
C GLU A 72 -3.14 -11.23 -2.91
N GLU A 73 -2.24 -12.17 -3.22
CA GLU A 73 -2.35 -13.57 -2.81
C GLU A 73 -1.88 -13.82 -1.36
N ARG A 74 -1.15 -12.86 -0.75
CA ARG A 74 -0.55 -13.00 0.59
C ARG A 74 0.40 -14.19 0.71
N GLN A 75 1.01 -14.57 -0.40
CA GLN A 75 1.96 -15.67 -0.50
C GLN A 75 2.92 -15.43 -1.67
N VAL A 76 4.00 -16.19 -1.71
CA VAL A 76 4.89 -16.32 -2.87
C VAL A 76 5.04 -17.79 -3.22
N THR A 77 5.14 -18.10 -4.52
CA THR A 77 5.38 -19.46 -4.99
C THR A 77 6.73 -19.50 -5.70
N VAL A 78 7.65 -20.34 -5.19
CA VAL A 78 8.98 -20.52 -5.74
C VAL A 78 9.18 -22.01 -6.04
N ASP A 79 9.47 -22.36 -7.29
CA ASP A 79 9.66 -23.75 -7.74
C ASP A 79 8.55 -24.72 -7.30
N GLY A 80 7.29 -24.24 -7.38
CA GLY A 80 6.10 -25.03 -7.00
C GLY A 80 5.82 -25.10 -5.50
N GLN A 81 6.66 -24.50 -4.65
CA GLN A 81 6.42 -24.42 -3.20
C GLN A 81 5.85 -23.05 -2.82
N THR A 82 4.78 -23.05 -2.06
CA THR A 82 4.10 -21.86 -1.60
C THR A 82 4.58 -21.46 -0.20
N HIS A 83 5.01 -20.22 -0.07
CA HIS A 83 5.44 -19.61 1.19
C HIS A 83 4.47 -18.49 1.57
N LEU A 84 3.78 -18.63 2.70
CA LEU A 84 2.84 -17.63 3.20
C LEU A 84 3.59 -16.40 3.71
N LEU A 85 3.03 -15.21 3.47
CA LEU A 85 3.55 -13.97 4.03
C LEU A 85 3.10 -13.80 5.49
N PRO A 86 3.92 -13.18 6.34
CA PRO A 86 3.56 -12.94 7.73
C PRO A 86 2.35 -11.99 7.86
N HIS A 87 1.56 -12.17 8.90
CA HIS A 87 0.45 -11.25 9.23
C HIS A 87 0.83 -10.33 10.40
N PRO A 88 0.47 -9.03 10.33
CA PRO A 88 -0.05 -8.33 9.15
C PRO A 88 1.03 -8.16 8.08
N PHE A 89 0.64 -8.21 6.81
CA PHE A 89 1.52 -7.83 5.69
C PHE A 89 1.05 -6.51 5.10
N PHE A 90 1.94 -5.52 5.04
CA PHE A 90 1.63 -4.19 4.55
C PHE A 90 2.77 -3.65 3.67
N VAL A 91 2.41 -3.22 2.46
CA VAL A 91 3.36 -2.65 1.50
C VAL A 91 3.13 -1.15 1.36
N MET A 92 4.20 -0.39 1.48
CA MET A 92 4.28 1.01 1.07
C MET A 92 5.14 1.06 -0.19
N ALA A 93 4.58 1.59 -1.27
CA ALA A 93 5.35 1.85 -2.48
C ALA A 93 5.50 3.35 -2.68
N THR A 94 6.70 3.79 -3.08
CA THR A 94 6.94 5.17 -3.52
C THR A 94 7.11 5.23 -5.03
N GLN A 95 6.74 6.37 -5.60
CA GLN A 95 7.04 6.74 -6.97
C GLN A 95 7.68 8.12 -6.94
N ASN A 96 8.76 8.30 -7.68
CA ASN A 96 9.35 9.62 -7.90
C ASN A 96 8.71 10.23 -9.16
N PRO A 97 7.90 11.29 -9.06
CA PRO A 97 7.26 11.89 -10.21
C PRO A 97 8.20 12.75 -11.08
N ILE A 98 9.37 13.08 -10.58
CA ILE A 98 10.30 14.04 -11.24
C ILE A 98 11.17 13.32 -12.28
N GLU A 99 11.49 12.05 -12.07
CA GLU A 99 12.29 11.26 -13.00
C GLU A 99 11.39 10.60 -14.04
N LEU A 100 11.41 11.13 -15.27
CA LEU A 100 10.66 10.58 -16.42
C LEU A 100 11.49 9.59 -17.23
N GLU A 101 12.81 9.78 -17.30
CA GLU A 101 13.70 8.91 -18.07
C GLU A 101 13.99 7.59 -17.31
N GLY A 102 13.91 6.47 -18.03
CA GLY A 102 14.20 5.13 -17.47
C GLY A 102 13.14 4.63 -16.48
N THR A 103 11.93 5.17 -16.50
CA THR A 103 10.83 4.71 -15.63
C THR A 103 9.79 3.91 -16.39
N PHE A 104 9.21 2.94 -15.70
CA PHE A 104 8.11 2.10 -16.16
C PHE A 104 6.88 2.40 -15.28
N PRO A 105 5.98 3.31 -15.72
CA PRO A 105 4.79 3.61 -14.93
C PRO A 105 3.95 2.35 -14.73
N LEU A 106 3.40 2.20 -13.52
CA LEU A 106 2.48 1.10 -13.26
C LEU A 106 1.21 1.28 -14.09
N PRO A 107 0.78 0.26 -14.84
CA PRO A 107 -0.53 0.25 -15.48
C PRO A 107 -1.65 0.47 -14.46
N GLU A 108 -2.75 1.06 -14.89
CA GLU A 108 -3.88 1.41 -14.04
C GLU A 108 -4.48 0.19 -13.31
N ALA A 109 -4.55 -0.96 -13.99
CA ALA A 109 -5.00 -2.22 -13.38
C ALA A 109 -4.11 -2.69 -12.22
N GLN A 110 -2.84 -2.30 -12.22
CA GLN A 110 -1.90 -2.58 -11.14
C GLN A 110 -2.03 -1.56 -10.01
N LEU A 111 -2.27 -0.28 -10.33
CA LEU A 111 -2.55 0.75 -9.34
C LEU A 111 -3.82 0.45 -8.53
N ASP A 112 -4.83 -0.18 -9.11
CA ASP A 112 -6.07 -0.60 -8.44
C ASP A 112 -5.84 -1.59 -7.27
N ARG A 113 -4.67 -2.25 -7.21
CA ARG A 113 -4.29 -3.14 -6.10
C ARG A 113 -3.87 -2.40 -4.84
N PHE A 114 -3.45 -1.14 -4.95
CA PHE A 114 -3.12 -0.31 -3.79
C PHE A 114 -4.40 0.24 -3.14
N LEU A 115 -4.51 0.11 -1.82
CA LEU A 115 -5.70 0.52 -1.09
C LEU A 115 -5.92 2.03 -1.14
N ILE A 116 -4.86 2.80 -0.92
CA ILE A 116 -4.87 4.27 -0.92
C ILE A 116 -3.62 4.82 -1.62
N LYS A 117 -3.76 6.00 -2.20
CA LYS A 117 -2.65 6.80 -2.72
C LYS A 117 -2.61 8.14 -2.00
N LEU A 118 -1.44 8.48 -1.47
CA LEU A 118 -1.21 9.74 -0.75
C LEU A 118 -0.15 10.55 -1.48
N ARG A 119 -0.29 11.87 -1.45
CA ARG A 119 0.75 12.81 -1.85
C ARG A 119 1.32 13.46 -0.58
N LEU A 120 2.61 13.30 -0.37
CA LEU A 120 3.32 13.97 0.71
C LEU A 120 3.79 15.33 0.15
N GLY A 121 3.23 16.41 0.67
CA GLY A 121 3.74 17.75 0.37
C GLY A 121 5.00 18.05 1.20
N TYR A 122 5.49 19.27 1.06
CA TYR A 122 6.53 19.79 1.96
C TYR A 122 5.95 20.18 3.32
N PRO A 123 6.69 20.00 4.40
CA PRO A 123 6.26 20.49 5.70
C PRO A 123 6.19 22.03 5.71
N LYS A 124 5.40 22.57 6.62
CA LYS A 124 5.43 24.01 6.89
C LYS A 124 6.72 24.38 7.60
N LYS A 125 7.09 25.67 7.59
CA LYS A 125 8.33 26.19 8.21
C LYS A 125 8.55 25.71 9.64
N GLU A 126 7.47 25.74 10.45
CA GLU A 126 7.50 25.28 11.84
C GLU A 126 7.80 23.78 11.95
N GLY A 127 7.29 22.98 11.00
CA GLY A 127 7.56 21.55 10.89
C GLY A 127 9.02 21.25 10.54
N GLU A 128 9.62 22.03 9.63
CA GLU A 128 11.02 21.91 9.26
C GLU A 128 11.93 22.29 10.44
N ILE A 129 11.64 23.39 11.15
CA ILE A 129 12.36 23.79 12.37
C ILE A 129 12.30 22.67 13.42
N SER A 130 11.12 22.12 13.67
CA SER A 130 10.94 21.01 14.62
C SER A 130 11.71 19.75 14.20
N MET A 131 11.79 19.49 12.90
CA MET A 131 12.58 18.38 12.37
C MET A 131 14.09 18.59 12.66
N LEU A 132 14.63 19.76 12.35
CA LEU A 132 16.04 20.09 12.62
C LEU A 132 16.37 19.93 14.10
N GLU A 133 15.52 20.41 15.01
CA GLU A 133 15.72 20.26 16.44
C GLU A 133 15.72 18.79 16.89
N ARG A 134 14.78 17.99 16.38
CA ARG A 134 14.67 16.55 16.72
C ARG A 134 15.88 15.73 16.27
N PHE A 135 16.46 16.07 15.12
CA PHE A 135 17.60 15.33 14.55
C PHE A 135 18.96 15.88 14.99
N ARG A 136 18.97 16.95 15.82
CA ARG A 136 20.22 17.59 16.27
C ARG A 136 21.17 16.65 17.00
N GLU A 137 20.65 15.77 17.86
CA GLU A 137 21.50 14.91 18.70
C GLU A 137 21.37 13.43 18.38
N LYS A 138 20.18 12.94 18.15
CA LYS A 138 19.92 11.50 17.91
C LYS A 138 18.75 11.31 16.94
N ASP A 139 18.81 10.23 16.17
CA ASP A 139 17.67 9.80 15.37
C ASP A 139 16.49 9.42 16.30
N PRO A 140 15.34 10.13 16.23
CA PRO A 140 14.18 9.85 17.07
C PRO A 140 13.66 8.41 16.91
N LEU A 141 13.96 7.76 15.79
CA LEU A 141 13.58 6.38 15.54
C LEU A 141 14.19 5.43 16.58
N ILE A 142 15.38 5.71 17.11
CA ILE A 142 16.08 4.85 18.06
C ILE A 142 15.28 4.68 19.36
N SER A 143 14.64 5.76 19.81
CA SER A 143 13.85 5.79 21.07
C SER A 143 12.44 5.25 20.92
N LEU A 144 11.96 5.02 19.70
CA LEU A 144 10.62 4.54 19.45
C LEU A 144 10.44 3.09 19.94
N LYS A 145 9.47 2.86 20.82
CA LYS A 145 9.10 1.53 21.34
C LYS A 145 7.85 1.01 20.63
N ALA A 146 7.69 -0.31 20.64
CA ALA A 146 6.45 -0.93 20.20
C ALA A 146 5.31 -0.58 21.18
N VAL A 147 4.16 -0.21 20.61
CA VAL A 147 2.91 0.10 21.34
C VAL A 147 1.82 -0.93 21.06
N ALA A 148 2.08 -1.84 20.12
CA ALA A 148 1.23 -2.98 19.77
C ALA A 148 2.11 -4.14 19.26
N SER A 149 1.53 -5.34 19.20
CA SER A 149 2.16 -6.49 18.54
C SER A 149 1.50 -6.78 17.19
N PRO A 150 2.16 -7.54 16.29
CA PRO A 150 1.57 -7.99 15.03
C PRO A 150 0.23 -8.72 15.23
N GLU A 151 0.11 -9.53 16.29
CA GLU A 151 -1.09 -10.28 16.63
C GLU A 151 -2.24 -9.33 16.98
N GLN A 152 -1.99 -8.33 17.82
CA GLN A 152 -2.97 -7.29 18.17
C GLN A 152 -3.46 -6.51 16.93
N ILE A 153 -2.56 -6.19 16.00
CA ILE A 153 -2.96 -5.54 14.74
C ILE A 153 -3.85 -6.48 13.92
N THR A 154 -3.54 -7.76 13.86
CA THR A 154 -4.36 -8.76 13.16
C THR A 154 -5.75 -8.90 13.79
N GLU A 155 -5.85 -8.89 15.13
CA GLU A 155 -7.12 -8.88 15.85
C GLU A 155 -7.95 -7.62 15.54
N LEU A 156 -7.31 -6.44 15.53
CA LEU A 156 -7.96 -5.17 15.17
C LEU A 156 -8.45 -5.19 13.72
N GLN A 157 -7.69 -5.77 12.79
CA GLN A 157 -8.13 -5.97 11.41
C GLN A 157 -9.37 -6.88 11.32
N GLY A 158 -9.45 -7.88 12.19
CA GLY A 158 -10.63 -8.73 12.34
C GLY A 158 -11.82 -7.97 12.94
N ALA A 159 -11.60 -7.24 14.02
CA ALA A 159 -12.61 -6.45 14.72
C ALA A 159 -13.24 -5.36 13.82
N ARG A 160 -12.46 -4.76 12.92
CA ARG A 160 -12.97 -3.81 11.91
C ARG A 160 -14.20 -4.33 11.16
N LYS A 161 -14.26 -5.63 10.87
CA LYS A 161 -15.39 -6.24 10.12
C LYS A 161 -16.72 -6.14 10.86
N LYS A 162 -16.70 -5.90 12.18
CA LYS A 162 -17.90 -5.73 13.02
C LYS A 162 -18.47 -4.32 12.95
N ILE A 163 -17.73 -3.34 12.39
CA ILE A 163 -18.22 -1.97 12.21
C ILE A 163 -19.42 -1.98 11.26
N HIS A 164 -20.54 -1.46 11.76
CA HIS A 164 -21.82 -1.47 11.04
C HIS A 164 -21.81 -0.55 9.82
N ILE A 165 -22.43 -1.01 8.75
CA ILE A 165 -22.65 -0.22 7.53
C ILE A 165 -24.12 -0.30 7.16
N SER A 166 -24.83 0.82 7.35
CA SER A 166 -26.24 0.94 6.99
C SER A 166 -26.45 0.85 5.46
N LEU A 167 -27.66 0.52 5.04
CA LEU A 167 -28.00 0.48 3.62
C LEU A 167 -27.77 1.83 2.92
N PRO A 168 -28.20 2.99 3.47
CA PRO A 168 -27.94 4.29 2.85
C PRO A 168 -26.45 4.58 2.64
N VAL A 169 -25.56 4.16 3.57
CA VAL A 169 -24.11 4.33 3.39
C VAL A 169 -23.55 3.43 2.29
N ARG A 170 -24.08 2.20 2.15
CA ARG A 170 -23.71 1.29 1.05
C ARG A 170 -24.15 1.86 -0.31
N GLU A 171 -25.35 2.40 -0.39
CA GLU A 171 -25.86 3.10 -1.56
C GLU A 171 -24.98 4.30 -1.90
N TYR A 172 -24.67 5.16 -0.93
CA TYR A 172 -23.79 6.31 -1.12
C TYR A 172 -22.39 5.93 -1.64
N ILE A 173 -21.76 4.89 -1.10
CA ILE A 173 -20.49 4.35 -1.62
C ILE A 173 -20.64 3.94 -3.09
N THR A 174 -21.73 3.24 -3.39
CA THR A 174 -22.01 2.73 -4.75
C THR A 174 -22.22 3.89 -5.71
N ASP A 175 -22.99 4.90 -5.32
CA ASP A 175 -23.29 6.08 -6.15
C ASP A 175 -22.03 6.89 -6.44
N ILE A 176 -21.16 7.11 -5.44
CA ILE A 176 -19.84 7.76 -5.66
C ILE A 176 -19.03 6.98 -6.70
N VAL A 177 -18.93 5.66 -6.57
CA VAL A 177 -18.13 4.85 -7.49
C VAL A 177 -18.77 4.80 -8.88
N ARG A 178 -20.10 4.69 -9.00
CA ARG A 178 -20.82 4.73 -10.27
C ARG A 178 -20.69 6.07 -10.97
N SER A 179 -20.81 7.19 -10.23
CA SER A 179 -20.66 8.54 -10.81
C SER A 179 -19.31 8.73 -11.49
N THR A 180 -18.25 8.06 -11.02
CA THR A 180 -16.94 8.10 -11.70
C THR A 180 -16.97 7.47 -13.08
N ARG A 181 -17.86 6.50 -13.34
CA ARG A 181 -17.99 5.82 -14.65
C ARG A 181 -18.87 6.59 -15.62
N GLU A 182 -19.76 7.42 -15.09
CA GLU A 182 -20.74 8.19 -15.86
C GLU A 182 -20.23 9.61 -16.17
N ASN A 183 -19.14 10.04 -15.53
CA ASN A 183 -18.57 11.38 -15.70
C ASN A 183 -17.82 11.49 -17.04
N LYS A 184 -18.18 12.47 -17.85
CA LYS A 184 -17.59 12.72 -19.18
C LYS A 184 -16.09 13.06 -19.15
N ALA A 185 -15.58 13.58 -18.03
CA ALA A 185 -14.16 13.88 -17.83
C ALA A 185 -13.32 12.61 -17.55
N VAL A 186 -13.99 11.48 -17.27
CA VAL A 186 -13.35 10.22 -16.90
C VAL A 186 -13.50 9.22 -18.03
N ARG A 187 -12.39 8.77 -18.60
CA ARG A 187 -12.36 7.71 -19.63
C ARG A 187 -12.64 6.32 -19.02
N PHE A 188 -12.04 6.04 -17.86
CA PHE A 188 -12.30 4.82 -17.11
C PHE A 188 -12.48 5.16 -15.62
N GLY A 189 -13.67 4.87 -15.10
CA GLY A 189 -14.02 5.05 -13.70
C GLY A 189 -13.56 3.88 -12.82
N ALA A 190 -13.73 4.03 -11.52
CA ALA A 190 -13.29 3.03 -10.54
C ALA A 190 -14.08 1.71 -10.69
N SER A 191 -13.37 0.58 -10.53
CA SER A 191 -13.93 -0.76 -10.52
C SER A 191 -14.74 -1.03 -9.23
N PRO A 192 -15.49 -2.15 -9.12
CA PRO A 192 -16.12 -2.57 -7.86
C PRO A 192 -15.13 -2.75 -6.72
N ARG A 193 -13.84 -2.96 -7.00
CA ARG A 193 -12.75 -2.97 -6.01
C ARG A 193 -12.64 -1.62 -5.30
N GLY A 194 -12.94 -0.50 -5.98
CA GLY A 194 -13.04 0.83 -5.38
C GLY A 194 -14.14 0.91 -4.31
N SER A 195 -15.33 0.34 -4.54
CA SER A 195 -16.40 0.29 -3.54
C SER A 195 -15.98 -0.52 -2.31
N LEU A 196 -15.36 -1.68 -2.51
CA LEU A 196 -14.84 -2.50 -1.41
C LEU A 196 -13.73 -1.78 -0.63
N SER A 197 -12.88 -1.03 -1.31
CA SER A 197 -11.81 -0.24 -0.69
C SER A 197 -12.37 0.90 0.16
N LEU A 198 -13.36 1.66 -0.34
CA LEU A 198 -14.07 2.69 0.44
C LEU A 198 -14.76 2.10 1.67
N MET A 199 -15.44 0.98 1.53
CA MET A 199 -16.06 0.29 2.64
C MET A 199 -15.03 -0.09 3.71
N ARG A 200 -13.94 -0.75 3.32
CA ARG A 200 -12.89 -1.23 4.24
C ARG A 200 -12.17 -0.09 4.94
N THR A 201 -11.85 0.97 4.22
CA THR A 201 -11.18 2.16 4.80
C THR A 201 -12.15 2.96 5.66
N GLY A 202 -13.43 3.07 5.29
CA GLY A 202 -14.47 3.68 6.09
C GLY A 202 -14.68 2.98 7.44
N GLN A 203 -14.72 1.64 7.43
CA GLN A 203 -14.75 0.84 8.66
C GLN A 203 -13.54 1.11 9.55
N ALA A 204 -12.34 1.14 8.97
CA ALA A 204 -11.11 1.41 9.71
C ALA A 204 -11.12 2.82 10.31
N LEU A 205 -11.55 3.83 9.54
CA LEU A 205 -11.63 5.21 10.00
C LEU A 205 -12.66 5.38 11.14
N ALA A 206 -13.84 4.75 11.02
CA ALA A 206 -14.85 4.76 12.07
C ALA A 206 -14.31 4.14 13.37
N ALA A 207 -13.64 2.99 13.29
CA ALA A 207 -13.00 2.35 14.43
C ALA A 207 -11.94 3.24 15.09
N LEU A 208 -11.06 3.87 14.29
CA LEU A 208 -10.04 4.81 14.79
C LEU A 208 -10.64 6.04 15.47
N ARG A 209 -11.88 6.41 15.10
CA ARG A 209 -12.66 7.49 15.74
C ARG A 209 -13.53 7.01 16.90
N GLY A 210 -13.36 5.77 17.34
CA GLY A 210 -14.11 5.19 18.47
C GLY A 210 -15.58 4.90 18.18
N ARG A 211 -15.96 4.71 16.90
CA ARG A 211 -17.34 4.44 16.49
C ARG A 211 -17.48 3.00 15.94
N ASP A 212 -18.63 2.41 16.16
CA ASP A 212 -19.01 1.09 15.67
C ASP A 212 -19.84 1.13 14.37
N PHE A 213 -19.99 2.33 13.76
CA PHE A 213 -20.67 2.54 12.48
C PHE A 213 -19.96 3.60 11.61
N ILE A 214 -20.17 3.50 10.30
CA ILE A 214 -19.64 4.44 9.30
C ILE A 214 -20.63 5.60 9.10
N LEU A 215 -20.08 6.82 8.99
CA LEU A 215 -20.80 8.03 8.56
C LEU A 215 -20.51 8.32 7.06
N PRO A 216 -21.46 8.97 6.34
CA PRO A 216 -21.20 9.45 4.97
C PRO A 216 -19.96 10.35 4.86
N ASP A 217 -19.69 11.18 5.89
CA ASP A 217 -18.51 12.04 5.94
C ASP A 217 -17.19 11.26 5.99
N ASP A 218 -17.17 10.05 6.56
CA ASP A 218 -15.98 9.19 6.52
C ASP A 218 -15.67 8.76 5.09
N ILE A 219 -16.71 8.40 4.35
CA ILE A 219 -16.60 8.00 2.94
C ILE A 219 -16.16 9.18 2.07
N LYS A 220 -16.76 10.37 2.29
CA LYS A 220 -16.38 11.60 1.60
C LYS A 220 -14.91 11.95 1.84
N HIS A 221 -14.44 11.86 3.09
CA HIS A 221 -13.05 12.12 3.46
C HIS A 221 -12.07 11.17 2.76
N LEU A 222 -12.47 9.90 2.60
CA LEU A 222 -11.65 8.85 2.01
C LEU A 222 -11.77 8.76 0.48
N ALA A 223 -12.75 9.43 -0.14
CA ALA A 223 -13.02 9.29 -1.56
C ALA A 223 -11.77 9.59 -2.43
N VAL A 224 -11.11 10.72 -2.19
CA VAL A 224 -9.93 11.11 -2.98
C VAL A 224 -8.76 10.15 -2.79
N PRO A 225 -8.25 9.87 -1.58
CA PRO A 225 -7.12 8.96 -1.41
C PRO A 225 -7.40 7.52 -1.88
N VAL A 226 -8.67 7.08 -1.86
CA VAL A 226 -9.06 5.74 -2.27
C VAL A 226 -9.35 5.66 -3.78
N LEU A 227 -9.95 6.68 -4.39
CA LEU A 227 -10.43 6.58 -5.77
C LEU A 227 -9.55 7.28 -6.79
N ALA A 228 -8.84 8.37 -6.45
CA ALA A 228 -8.16 9.20 -7.45
C ALA A 228 -7.16 8.42 -8.33
N HIS A 229 -6.45 7.45 -7.77
CA HIS A 229 -5.50 6.62 -8.51
C HIS A 229 -6.13 5.49 -9.33
N ARG A 230 -7.45 5.32 -9.23
CA ARG A 230 -8.26 4.35 -9.97
C ARG A 230 -9.00 4.94 -11.15
N LEU A 231 -8.88 6.27 -11.33
CA LEU A 231 -9.56 7.00 -12.39
C LEU A 231 -8.59 7.34 -13.50
N ILE A 232 -9.01 7.12 -14.75
CA ILE A 232 -8.29 7.55 -15.91
C ILE A 232 -9.08 8.71 -16.53
N LEU A 233 -8.51 9.89 -16.50
CA LEU A 233 -9.10 11.07 -17.13
C LEU A 233 -9.02 10.97 -18.66
N THR A 234 -9.90 11.67 -19.34
CA THR A 234 -9.79 11.89 -20.77
C THR A 234 -8.55 12.71 -21.09
N ASP A 235 -8.04 12.63 -22.31
CA ASP A 235 -6.82 13.36 -22.70
C ASP A 235 -7.06 14.87 -22.65
N GLU A 236 -8.28 15.32 -22.91
CA GLU A 236 -8.68 16.73 -22.80
C GLU A 236 -8.55 17.23 -21.35
N GLU A 237 -9.03 16.46 -20.38
CA GLU A 237 -8.94 16.85 -18.96
C GLU A 237 -7.51 16.78 -18.42
N LYS A 238 -6.70 15.83 -18.87
CA LYS A 238 -5.26 15.78 -18.53
C LYS A 238 -4.54 17.05 -18.98
N LEU A 239 -4.85 17.55 -20.18
CA LEU A 239 -4.25 18.80 -20.71
C LEU A 239 -4.72 20.05 -19.94
N ARG A 240 -5.91 20.03 -19.33
CA ARG A 240 -6.43 21.12 -18.50
C ARG A 240 -5.85 21.14 -17.08
N GLY A 241 -4.99 20.18 -16.72
CA GLY A 241 -4.36 20.11 -15.41
C GLY A 241 -5.22 19.44 -14.34
N GLY A 242 -6.13 18.56 -14.76
CA GLY A 242 -6.97 17.74 -13.88
C GLY A 242 -6.19 16.69 -13.09
#